data_c2d1eb5ec650c790d8ae67d0b7de8dcc
#
_entry.id   c2d1eb5ec650c790d8ae67d0b7de8dcc
#
_cell.length_a   1.000
_cell.length_b   1.000
_cell.length_c   1.000
_cell.angle_alpha   90.00
_cell.angle_beta   90.00
_cell.angle_gamma   90.00
#
_symmetry.space_group_name_H-M   'P 1'
#
loop_
_entity.id
_entity.type
_entity.pdbx_description
1 polymer ?
#
loop_
_entity_poly.entity_id
_entity_poly.type
_entity_poly.pdbx_seq_one_letter_code
_entity_poly.pdbx_strand_id
1 'polypeptide(L)'
;MKKIYKSNMEKLSNLSDFPYEAKYEKNIAGFEDYEDMRMAYIDAGNKDSELTFLMLHGSPTWSYMWRHFIKEVEKADYRAVAFDMPGFGRSDKPLEEEAYSFDSLRKSLICMIERLDLKNIVLVVHEWGGFLGLTIPMEMPERFDGIIIHNTTLATGTNLISDSYADWKKYIKNNPDLNVRAVMARTNRILNLKECNNYHAPFDSYESKVALRVMPEIFPNHQGQEGIEVSKKAQDWFSNEYDGLALSMSGMRDPLFPQEAVKSFFNSIKGIYNLPGVDNAGHFLPEWAMEYGENLINKYISLREKHLIAKQDAENKEAEENNV
;
A
#
# COMPACT_ATOMS: atom_id res chain seq x y z
N MET A 1 -15.28 -5.97 -26.65
CA MET A 1 -14.67 -5.13 -25.58
C MET A 1 -15.07 -5.67 -24.22
N LYS A 2 -14.12 -5.90 -23.37
CA LYS A 2 -14.38 -6.27 -21.97
C LYS A 2 -15.01 -5.09 -21.24
N LYS A 3 -15.84 -5.37 -20.25
CA LYS A 3 -16.67 -4.35 -19.59
C LYS A 3 -15.97 -3.73 -18.39
N ILE A 4 -16.18 -2.44 -18.21
CA ILE A 4 -15.64 -1.64 -17.10
C ILE A 4 -16.79 -0.96 -16.36
N TYR A 5 -16.82 -1.11 -15.03
CA TYR A 5 -17.63 -0.25 -14.18
C TYR A 5 -16.88 1.05 -13.88
N LYS A 6 -17.52 2.18 -14.06
CA LYS A 6 -16.98 3.50 -13.71
C LYS A 6 -17.68 4.03 -12.47
N SER A 7 -16.89 4.37 -11.46
CA SER A 7 -17.42 4.90 -10.19
C SER A 7 -18.22 6.19 -10.41
N ASN A 8 -19.32 6.36 -9.68
CA ASN A 8 -20.11 7.59 -9.70
C ASN A 8 -19.33 8.72 -9.00
N MET A 9 -18.79 9.65 -9.81
CA MET A 9 -17.95 10.74 -9.32
C MET A 9 -18.70 11.75 -8.45
N GLU A 10 -20.01 11.89 -8.58
CA GLU A 10 -20.81 12.75 -7.68
C GLU A 10 -20.75 12.27 -6.23
N LYS A 11 -20.79 10.94 -6.03
CA LYS A 11 -20.66 10.32 -4.69
C LYS A 11 -19.24 10.42 -4.13
N LEU A 12 -18.25 10.70 -4.97
CA LEU A 12 -16.83 10.74 -4.63
C LEU A 12 -16.22 12.15 -4.64
N SER A 13 -17.05 13.20 -4.79
CA SER A 13 -16.60 14.59 -4.89
C SER A 13 -16.55 15.32 -3.55
N ASN A 14 -17.43 14.98 -2.58
CA ASN A 14 -17.57 15.69 -1.31
C ASN A 14 -17.29 14.79 -0.11
N LEU A 15 -16.09 14.21 -0.11
CA LEU A 15 -15.69 13.29 0.94
C LEU A 15 -15.20 14.06 2.18
N SER A 16 -15.57 13.59 3.37
CA SER A 16 -15.11 14.22 4.62
C SER A 16 -13.60 14.08 4.77
N ASP A 17 -12.97 15.17 5.14
CA ASP A 17 -11.52 15.24 5.38
C ASP A 17 -10.63 14.80 4.19
N PHE A 18 -11.17 14.81 2.96
CA PHE A 18 -10.49 14.38 1.76
C PHE A 18 -10.74 15.34 0.59
N PRO A 19 -10.16 16.54 0.63
CA PRO A 19 -10.38 17.58 -0.37
C PRO A 19 -9.62 17.36 -1.68
N TYR A 20 -9.02 16.18 -1.86
CA TYR A 20 -8.13 15.90 -2.98
C TYR A 20 -8.91 15.48 -4.23
N GLU A 21 -8.60 16.14 -5.33
CA GLU A 21 -9.08 15.75 -6.65
C GLU A 21 -8.32 14.53 -7.17
N ALA A 22 -9.03 13.59 -7.79
CA ALA A 22 -8.40 12.45 -8.44
C ALA A 22 -7.82 12.86 -9.79
N LYS A 23 -6.57 12.48 -10.02
CA LYS A 23 -5.94 12.44 -11.35
C LYS A 23 -6.02 11.04 -11.92
N TYR A 24 -5.81 10.88 -13.21
CA TYR A 24 -6.00 9.61 -13.90
C TYR A 24 -4.90 9.37 -14.92
N GLU A 25 -4.39 8.13 -14.92
CA GLU A 25 -3.67 7.56 -16.05
C GLU A 25 -4.54 6.54 -16.76
N LYS A 26 -4.31 6.37 -18.07
CA LYS A 26 -5.08 5.45 -18.93
C LYS A 26 -4.19 4.34 -19.47
N ASN A 27 -4.82 3.30 -20.07
CA ASN A 27 -4.12 2.19 -20.71
C ASN A 27 -3.08 1.54 -19.78
N ILE A 28 -3.57 1.09 -18.65
CA ILE A 28 -2.76 0.58 -17.54
C ILE A 28 -2.22 -0.81 -17.86
N ALA A 29 -0.91 -1.03 -17.68
CA ALA A 29 -0.29 -2.33 -17.86
C ALA A 29 -0.92 -3.39 -16.93
N GLY A 30 -1.07 -4.61 -17.43
CA GLY A 30 -1.80 -5.69 -16.75
C GLY A 30 -3.32 -5.70 -17.04
N PHE A 31 -3.82 -4.65 -17.73
CA PHE A 31 -5.24 -4.48 -18.08
C PHE A 31 -5.41 -4.07 -19.55
N GLU A 32 -4.55 -4.54 -20.43
CA GLU A 32 -4.49 -4.16 -21.84
C GLU A 32 -5.78 -4.48 -22.62
N ASP A 33 -6.52 -5.51 -22.18
CA ASP A 33 -7.81 -5.92 -22.76
C ASP A 33 -8.96 -4.93 -22.48
N TYR A 34 -8.73 -3.95 -21.59
CA TYR A 34 -9.73 -2.97 -21.15
C TYR A 34 -9.44 -1.59 -21.73
N GLU A 35 -10.00 -1.33 -22.91
CA GLU A 35 -9.82 -0.07 -23.61
C GLU A 35 -10.25 1.13 -22.75
N ASP A 36 -9.42 2.18 -22.73
CA ASP A 36 -9.65 3.41 -21.94
C ASP A 36 -9.79 3.21 -20.42
N MET A 37 -9.38 2.07 -19.87
CA MET A 37 -9.34 1.86 -18.44
C MET A 37 -8.43 2.89 -17.76
N ARG A 38 -8.94 3.49 -16.69
CA ARG A 38 -8.26 4.52 -15.92
C ARG A 38 -7.90 4.03 -14.54
N MET A 39 -6.70 4.35 -14.11
CA MET A 39 -6.29 4.23 -12.72
C MET A 39 -6.19 5.62 -12.09
N ALA A 40 -6.87 5.80 -10.96
CA ALA A 40 -6.92 7.06 -10.24
C ALA A 40 -5.77 7.17 -9.25
N TYR A 41 -5.32 8.41 -9.01
CA TYR A 41 -4.35 8.73 -7.97
C TYR A 41 -4.56 10.12 -7.41
N ILE A 42 -4.10 10.32 -6.19
CA ILE A 42 -3.93 11.61 -5.53
C ILE A 42 -2.48 12.03 -5.69
N ASP A 43 -2.24 13.32 -5.90
CA ASP A 43 -0.92 13.92 -5.98
C ASP A 43 -0.99 15.29 -5.28
N ALA A 44 -0.63 15.32 -4.03
CA ALA A 44 -0.79 16.43 -3.09
C ALA A 44 0.57 16.88 -2.52
N GLY A 45 0.57 17.99 -1.80
CA GLY A 45 1.74 18.55 -1.15
C GLY A 45 2.72 19.21 -2.11
N ASN A 46 3.98 19.35 -1.65
CA ASN A 46 5.05 20.00 -2.39
C ASN A 46 5.63 19.11 -3.46
N LYS A 47 5.34 19.41 -4.74
CA LYS A 47 5.80 18.60 -5.89
C LYS A 47 7.28 18.77 -6.21
N ASP A 48 7.89 19.83 -5.71
CA ASP A 48 9.33 20.11 -5.89
C ASP A 48 10.16 19.57 -4.72
N SER A 49 9.53 18.87 -3.78
CA SER A 49 10.22 18.27 -2.64
C SER A 49 11.19 17.17 -3.07
N GLU A 50 12.25 16.97 -2.29
CA GLU A 50 13.26 15.93 -2.54
C GLU A 50 12.70 14.51 -2.39
N LEU A 51 11.63 14.30 -1.62
CA LEU A 51 11.02 13.01 -1.36
C LEU A 51 9.56 12.95 -1.82
N THR A 52 9.16 11.79 -2.34
CA THR A 52 7.77 11.48 -2.64
C THR A 52 7.29 10.33 -1.77
N PHE A 53 6.31 10.57 -0.89
CA PHE A 53 5.65 9.51 -0.12
C PHE A 53 4.59 8.85 -1.02
N LEU A 54 4.88 7.64 -1.50
CA LEU A 54 3.94 6.84 -2.29
C LEU A 54 3.18 5.87 -1.39
N MET A 55 1.86 6.04 -1.32
CA MET A 55 0.98 5.26 -0.44
C MET A 55 0.16 4.25 -1.23
N LEU A 56 0.25 2.97 -0.83
CA LEU A 56 -0.49 1.86 -1.43
C LEU A 56 -1.43 1.22 -0.41
N HIS A 57 -2.72 1.26 -0.70
CA HIS A 57 -3.79 0.78 0.19
C HIS A 57 -4.00 -0.73 0.14
N GLY A 58 -4.77 -1.27 1.08
CA GLY A 58 -5.26 -2.64 1.10
C GLY A 58 -6.73 -2.77 0.71
N SER A 59 -7.30 -3.97 0.88
CA SER A 59 -8.72 -4.27 0.65
C SER A 59 -9.49 -4.31 1.99
N PRO A 60 -10.69 -3.76 2.09
CA PRO A 60 -11.53 -3.11 1.08
C PRO A 60 -11.36 -1.58 1.02
N THR A 61 -10.20 -1.07 1.38
CA THR A 61 -9.92 0.36 1.43
C THR A 61 -9.49 0.92 0.05
N TRP A 62 -9.17 2.20 0.00
CA TRP A 62 -8.71 2.94 -1.15
C TRP A 62 -7.96 4.20 -0.68
N SER A 63 -7.49 5.08 -1.55
CA SER A 63 -6.67 6.24 -1.18
C SER A 63 -7.26 7.11 -0.06
N TYR A 64 -8.58 7.07 0.17
CA TYR A 64 -9.26 7.73 1.30
C TYR A 64 -8.69 7.31 2.67
N MET A 65 -8.18 6.09 2.80
CA MET A 65 -7.56 5.61 4.03
C MET A 65 -6.35 6.45 4.43
N TRP A 66 -5.66 6.99 3.45
CA TRP A 66 -4.44 7.76 3.65
C TRP A 66 -4.67 9.25 3.99
N ARG A 67 -5.94 9.72 4.06
CA ARG A 67 -6.29 11.13 4.24
C ARG A 67 -5.59 11.82 5.40
N HIS A 68 -5.41 11.13 6.51
CA HIS A 68 -4.72 11.67 7.68
C HIS A 68 -3.21 11.68 7.46
N PHE A 69 -2.65 10.62 6.87
CA PHE A 69 -1.20 10.54 6.60
C PHE A 69 -0.79 11.53 5.49
N ILE A 70 -1.60 11.70 4.45
CA ILE A 70 -1.37 12.73 3.41
C ILE A 70 -1.23 14.12 4.05
N LYS A 71 -2.12 14.48 4.99
CA LYS A 71 -2.05 15.76 5.70
C LYS A 71 -0.75 15.94 6.49
N GLU A 72 -0.25 14.88 7.11
CA GLU A 72 1.03 14.96 7.85
C GLU A 72 2.22 15.09 6.89
N VAL A 73 2.18 14.43 5.72
CA VAL A 73 3.19 14.60 4.66
C VAL A 73 3.17 16.03 4.12
N GLU A 74 1.99 16.61 3.87
CA GLU A 74 1.84 18.01 3.43
C GLU A 74 2.35 19.01 4.46
N LYS A 75 2.05 18.81 5.75
CA LYS A 75 2.57 19.65 6.84
C LYS A 75 4.09 19.63 6.93
N ALA A 76 4.69 18.49 6.60
CA ALA A 76 6.14 18.32 6.57
C ALA A 76 6.78 18.84 5.25
N ASP A 77 5.99 19.48 4.38
CA ASP A 77 6.40 20.05 3.09
C ASP A 77 6.94 19.01 2.08
N TYR A 78 6.42 17.77 2.13
CA TYR A 78 6.75 16.72 1.16
C TYR A 78 5.61 16.47 0.17
N ARG A 79 5.95 15.77 -0.94
CA ARG A 79 4.97 15.27 -1.92
C ARG A 79 4.31 13.99 -1.44
N ALA A 80 2.98 13.94 -1.53
CA ALA A 80 2.16 12.78 -1.19
C ALA A 80 1.46 12.24 -2.44
N VAL A 81 1.71 10.99 -2.81
CA VAL A 81 1.03 10.32 -3.91
C VAL A 81 0.33 9.07 -3.35
N ALA A 82 -0.96 8.92 -3.64
CA ALA A 82 -1.73 7.75 -3.22
C ALA A 82 -2.49 7.17 -4.41
N PHE A 83 -2.26 5.89 -4.71
CA PHE A 83 -2.95 5.20 -5.81
C PHE A 83 -4.25 4.57 -5.32
N ASP A 84 -5.26 4.57 -6.20
CA ASP A 84 -6.40 3.65 -6.11
C ASP A 84 -6.13 2.48 -7.05
N MET A 85 -5.92 1.27 -6.50
CA MET A 85 -5.69 0.09 -7.34
C MET A 85 -6.89 -0.19 -8.28
N PRO A 86 -6.67 -0.85 -9.43
CA PRO A 86 -7.75 -1.32 -10.28
C PRO A 86 -8.83 -2.05 -9.49
N GLY A 87 -10.10 -1.66 -9.69
CA GLY A 87 -11.21 -2.24 -8.93
C GLY A 87 -11.54 -1.52 -7.61
N PHE A 88 -10.73 -0.54 -7.18
CA PHE A 88 -10.90 0.19 -5.92
C PHE A 88 -11.08 1.70 -6.13
N GLY A 89 -11.60 2.37 -5.11
CA GLY A 89 -11.69 3.81 -5.06
C GLY A 89 -12.29 4.44 -6.32
N ARG A 90 -11.59 5.45 -6.81
CA ARG A 90 -11.96 6.21 -8.01
C ARG A 90 -11.46 5.58 -9.32
N SER A 91 -10.62 4.52 -9.24
CA SER A 91 -10.18 3.74 -10.40
C SER A 91 -11.34 2.98 -11.05
N ASP A 92 -11.21 2.78 -12.36
CA ASP A 92 -12.14 1.95 -13.12
C ASP A 92 -12.06 0.48 -12.67
N LYS A 93 -13.15 -0.25 -12.82
CA LYS A 93 -13.31 -1.61 -12.28
C LYS A 93 -13.68 -2.58 -13.39
N PRO A 94 -12.73 -3.41 -13.87
CA PRO A 94 -13.03 -4.57 -14.69
C PRO A 94 -14.15 -5.44 -14.09
N LEU A 95 -15.07 -5.91 -14.93
CA LEU A 95 -16.21 -6.70 -14.46
C LEU A 95 -15.94 -8.19 -14.45
N GLU A 96 -14.89 -8.63 -15.13
CA GLU A 96 -14.46 -10.02 -15.16
C GLU A 96 -13.51 -10.31 -13.99
N GLU A 97 -13.76 -11.39 -13.25
CA GLU A 97 -12.93 -11.79 -12.09
C GLU A 97 -11.50 -12.12 -12.50
N GLU A 98 -11.33 -12.69 -13.69
CA GLU A 98 -10.05 -13.08 -14.28
C GLU A 98 -9.14 -11.89 -14.62
N ALA A 99 -9.67 -10.67 -14.61
CA ALA A 99 -8.86 -9.47 -14.77
C ALA A 99 -7.93 -9.23 -13.59
N TYR A 100 -8.33 -9.69 -12.42
CA TYR A 100 -7.62 -9.45 -11.18
C TYR A 100 -6.73 -10.65 -10.85
N SER A 101 -5.44 -10.46 -10.97
CA SER A 101 -4.42 -11.39 -10.53
C SER A 101 -3.33 -10.63 -9.77
N PHE A 102 -2.46 -11.35 -9.10
CA PHE A 102 -1.31 -10.73 -8.43
C PHE A 102 -0.46 -9.97 -9.44
N ASP A 103 -0.18 -10.58 -10.59
CA ASP A 103 0.66 -10.00 -11.65
C ASP A 103 0.01 -8.79 -12.31
N SER A 104 -1.29 -8.84 -12.64
CA SER A 104 -1.98 -7.72 -13.27
C SER A 104 -2.02 -6.49 -12.36
N LEU A 105 -2.32 -6.69 -11.08
CA LEU A 105 -2.31 -5.62 -10.09
C LEU A 105 -0.91 -5.07 -9.86
N ARG A 106 0.10 -5.93 -9.74
CA ARG A 106 1.50 -5.53 -9.59
C ARG A 106 1.99 -4.71 -10.79
N LYS A 107 1.74 -5.19 -12.01
CA LYS A 107 2.08 -4.47 -13.26
C LYS A 107 1.43 -3.09 -13.32
N SER A 108 0.21 -2.96 -12.85
CA SER A 108 -0.47 -1.66 -12.80
C SER A 108 0.24 -0.65 -11.90
N LEU A 109 0.76 -1.09 -10.74
CA LEU A 109 1.53 -0.23 -9.82
C LEU A 109 2.86 0.21 -10.43
N ILE A 110 3.60 -0.71 -11.05
CA ILE A 110 4.86 -0.42 -11.75
C ILE A 110 4.60 0.61 -12.87
N CYS A 111 3.59 0.35 -13.70
CA CYS A 111 3.19 1.26 -14.78
C CYS A 111 2.90 2.69 -14.27
N MET A 112 2.22 2.82 -13.14
CA MET A 112 1.94 4.12 -12.53
C MET A 112 3.21 4.83 -12.03
N ILE A 113 4.12 4.10 -11.37
CA ILE A 113 5.40 4.65 -10.91
C ILE A 113 6.22 5.18 -12.08
N GLU A 114 6.29 4.41 -13.18
CA GLU A 114 7.04 4.78 -14.38
C GLU A 114 6.41 5.98 -15.10
N ARG A 115 5.10 5.98 -15.32
CA ARG A 115 4.38 7.05 -16.04
C ARG A 115 4.40 8.38 -15.32
N LEU A 116 4.33 8.35 -14.01
CA LEU A 116 4.43 9.56 -13.19
C LEU A 116 5.89 9.95 -12.93
N ASP A 117 6.84 9.19 -13.47
CA ASP A 117 8.29 9.32 -13.25
C ASP A 117 8.64 9.58 -11.79
N LEU A 118 8.02 8.81 -10.89
CA LEU A 118 8.25 8.96 -9.45
C LEU A 118 9.68 8.57 -9.10
N LYS A 119 10.35 9.41 -8.32
CA LYS A 119 11.73 9.25 -7.84
C LYS A 119 11.81 9.59 -6.37
N ASN A 120 12.90 9.16 -5.74
CA ASN A 120 13.15 9.34 -4.31
C ASN A 120 11.91 8.94 -3.48
N ILE A 121 11.37 7.77 -3.81
CA ILE A 121 10.11 7.26 -3.27
C ILE A 121 10.33 6.74 -1.85
N VAL A 122 9.59 7.29 -0.90
CA VAL A 122 9.32 6.63 0.39
C VAL A 122 8.04 5.83 0.22
N LEU A 123 8.19 4.52 0.03
CA LEU A 123 7.06 3.62 -0.20
C LEU A 123 6.33 3.32 1.11
N VAL A 124 5.08 3.74 1.23
CA VAL A 124 4.23 3.51 2.41
C VAL A 124 3.16 2.50 2.07
N VAL A 125 3.18 1.36 2.72
CA VAL A 125 2.33 0.21 2.35
C VAL A 125 1.47 -0.28 3.49
N HIS A 126 0.29 -0.80 3.13
CA HIS A 126 -0.63 -1.46 4.03
C HIS A 126 -1.30 -2.65 3.33
N GLU A 127 -1.36 -3.80 3.98
CA GLU A 127 -2.07 -5.02 3.56
C GLU A 127 -1.74 -5.39 2.09
N TRP A 128 -2.70 -5.42 1.15
CA TRP A 128 -2.46 -5.70 -0.28
C TRP A 128 -1.47 -4.74 -0.93
N GLY A 129 -1.49 -3.47 -0.51
CA GLY A 129 -0.46 -2.52 -0.94
C GLY A 129 0.95 -2.99 -0.59
N GLY A 130 1.11 -3.74 0.51
CA GLY A 130 2.37 -4.35 0.89
C GLY A 130 2.68 -5.64 0.12
N PHE A 131 1.73 -6.56 -0.05
CA PHE A 131 1.96 -7.80 -0.81
C PHE A 131 2.46 -7.52 -2.23
N LEU A 132 1.89 -6.50 -2.86
CA LEU A 132 2.27 -6.07 -4.20
C LEU A 132 3.48 -5.13 -4.17
N GLY A 133 3.40 -4.05 -3.39
CA GLY A 133 4.33 -2.93 -3.39
C GLY A 133 5.74 -3.32 -2.94
N LEU A 134 5.87 -4.18 -1.92
CA LEU A 134 7.18 -4.65 -1.44
C LEU A 134 7.94 -5.51 -2.46
N THR A 135 7.29 -5.97 -3.51
CA THR A 135 7.99 -6.69 -4.59
C THR A 135 8.56 -5.78 -5.67
N ILE A 136 8.32 -4.47 -5.61
CA ILE A 136 8.69 -3.53 -6.68
C ILE A 136 10.09 -2.95 -6.50
N PRO A 137 10.55 -2.56 -5.30
CA PRO A 137 11.84 -1.86 -5.15
C PRO A 137 13.05 -2.63 -5.69
N MET A 138 13.05 -3.97 -5.66
CA MET A 138 14.15 -4.77 -6.20
C MET A 138 14.33 -4.65 -7.74
N GLU A 139 13.27 -4.23 -8.45
CA GLU A 139 13.32 -4.09 -9.92
C GLU A 139 13.75 -2.69 -10.40
N MET A 140 13.60 -1.69 -9.53
CA MET A 140 13.93 -0.30 -9.81
C MET A 140 14.47 0.42 -8.56
N PRO A 141 15.54 -0.14 -7.91
CA PRO A 141 16.02 0.32 -6.62
C PRO A 141 16.40 1.81 -6.60
N GLU A 142 16.86 2.33 -7.75
CA GLU A 142 17.27 3.72 -7.92
C GLU A 142 16.11 4.72 -7.75
N ARG A 143 14.87 4.26 -7.81
CA ARG A 143 13.69 5.12 -7.61
C ARG A 143 13.26 5.23 -6.16
N PHE A 144 13.75 4.35 -5.26
CA PHE A 144 13.29 4.27 -3.88
C PHE A 144 14.34 4.78 -2.92
N ASP A 145 13.95 5.75 -2.08
CA ASP A 145 14.73 6.25 -0.95
C ASP A 145 14.58 5.33 0.28
N GLY A 146 13.36 4.82 0.52
CA GLY A 146 13.10 3.90 1.60
C GLY A 146 11.68 3.36 1.65
N ILE A 147 11.36 2.63 2.72
CA ILE A 147 10.05 2.00 2.90
C ILE A 147 9.50 2.21 4.31
N ILE A 148 8.18 2.37 4.41
CA ILE A 148 7.41 2.39 5.65
C ILE A 148 6.33 1.32 5.57
N ILE A 149 6.32 0.38 6.50
CA ILE A 149 5.49 -0.81 6.44
C ILE A 149 4.45 -0.79 7.57
N HIS A 150 3.17 -0.85 7.20
CA HIS A 150 2.03 -0.93 8.12
C HIS A 150 1.26 -2.23 7.91
N ASN A 151 1.13 -3.06 8.96
CA ASN A 151 0.24 -4.24 8.99
C ASN A 151 0.22 -5.06 7.69
N THR A 152 1.38 -5.50 7.24
CA THR A 152 1.54 -6.32 6.03
C THR A 152 2.83 -7.14 6.07
N THR A 153 3.04 -7.98 5.07
CA THR A 153 4.21 -8.86 4.90
C THR A 153 4.41 -9.14 3.42
N LEU A 154 5.49 -9.84 3.04
CA LEU A 154 5.58 -10.49 1.73
C LEU A 154 4.81 -11.81 1.71
N ALA A 155 4.15 -12.11 0.60
CA ALA A 155 3.35 -13.33 0.43
C ALA A 155 4.22 -14.48 -0.13
N THR A 156 5.08 -15.07 0.70
CA THR A 156 6.05 -16.10 0.29
C THR A 156 5.48 -17.53 0.26
N GLY A 157 4.19 -17.69 0.55
CA GLY A 157 3.52 -19.01 0.63
C GLY A 157 3.88 -19.83 1.86
N THR A 158 4.65 -19.26 2.77
CA THR A 158 5.01 -19.87 4.08
C THR A 158 4.41 -19.09 5.24
N ASN A 159 3.77 -17.97 4.95
CA ASN A 159 3.15 -17.12 5.96
C ASN A 159 1.94 -17.85 6.54
N LEU A 160 1.88 -17.88 7.85
CA LEU A 160 0.70 -18.37 8.56
C LEU A 160 -0.46 -17.42 8.25
N ILE A 161 -1.42 -17.91 7.47
CA ILE A 161 -2.72 -17.25 7.41
C ILE A 161 -3.32 -17.39 8.80
N SER A 162 -3.62 -16.26 9.45
CA SER A 162 -4.34 -16.29 10.71
C SER A 162 -5.73 -16.91 10.52
N ASP A 163 -6.28 -17.52 11.57
CA ASP A 163 -7.67 -17.98 11.56
C ASP A 163 -8.62 -16.83 11.17
N SER A 164 -8.32 -15.63 11.63
CA SER A 164 -9.10 -14.42 11.29
C SER A 164 -9.07 -14.07 9.80
N TYR A 165 -7.95 -14.31 9.11
CA TYR A 165 -7.90 -14.12 7.66
C TYR A 165 -8.70 -15.21 6.93
N ALA A 166 -8.62 -16.46 7.38
CA ALA A 166 -9.44 -17.55 6.85
C ALA A 166 -10.94 -17.28 7.05
N ASP A 167 -11.32 -16.76 8.22
CA ASP A 167 -12.69 -16.32 8.50
C ASP A 167 -13.10 -15.14 7.63
N TRP A 168 -12.21 -14.18 7.38
CA TRP A 168 -12.44 -13.07 6.46
C TRP A 168 -12.72 -13.56 5.05
N LYS A 169 -11.89 -14.47 4.52
CA LYS A 169 -12.10 -15.10 3.21
C LYS A 169 -13.45 -15.78 3.13
N LYS A 170 -13.81 -16.57 4.14
CA LYS A 170 -15.11 -17.22 4.24
C LYS A 170 -16.27 -16.23 4.31
N TYR A 171 -16.08 -15.15 5.06
CA TYR A 171 -17.08 -14.08 5.18
C TYR A 171 -17.35 -13.41 3.82
N ILE A 172 -16.32 -13.04 3.07
CA ILE A 172 -16.46 -12.47 1.72
C ILE A 172 -17.19 -13.44 0.79
N LYS A 173 -16.78 -14.71 0.77
CA LYS A 173 -17.43 -15.76 -0.06
C LYS A 173 -18.92 -15.89 0.23
N ASN A 174 -19.32 -15.79 1.49
CA ASN A 174 -20.73 -15.90 1.91
C ASN A 174 -21.50 -14.59 1.76
N ASN A 175 -20.80 -13.44 1.58
CA ASN A 175 -21.39 -12.13 1.42
C ASN A 175 -20.81 -11.43 0.17
N PRO A 176 -21.09 -11.94 -1.04
CA PRO A 176 -20.49 -11.43 -2.28
C PRO A 176 -20.90 -9.99 -2.62
N ASP A 177 -21.98 -9.49 -2.05
CA ASP A 177 -22.39 -8.08 -2.05
C ASP A 177 -21.94 -7.38 -0.76
N LEU A 178 -20.62 -7.40 -0.52
CA LEU A 178 -20.04 -6.89 0.72
C LEU A 178 -20.51 -5.47 1.06
N ASN A 179 -21.00 -5.28 2.27
CA ASN A 179 -21.30 -3.97 2.81
C ASN A 179 -20.03 -3.35 3.45
N VAL A 180 -19.21 -2.65 2.66
CA VAL A 180 -17.96 -2.04 3.12
C VAL A 180 -18.20 -1.08 4.28
N ARG A 181 -19.31 -0.32 4.29
CA ARG A 181 -19.67 0.54 5.41
C ARG A 181 -19.80 -0.24 6.72
N ALA A 182 -20.43 -1.42 6.69
CA ALA A 182 -20.61 -2.25 7.89
C ALA A 182 -19.27 -2.87 8.34
N VAL A 183 -18.35 -3.14 7.43
CA VAL A 183 -16.97 -3.59 7.76
C VAL A 183 -16.24 -2.46 8.47
N MET A 184 -16.21 -1.27 7.89
CA MET A 184 -15.49 -0.12 8.45
C MET A 184 -16.07 0.36 9.78
N ALA A 185 -17.37 0.21 9.99
CA ALA A 185 -18.01 0.52 11.28
C ALA A 185 -17.58 -0.40 12.44
N ARG A 186 -16.89 -1.51 12.16
CA ARG A 186 -16.39 -2.48 13.15
C ARG A 186 -14.90 -2.37 13.39
N THR A 187 -14.26 -1.33 12.87
CA THR A 187 -12.82 -1.11 13.09
C THR A 187 -12.53 -0.70 14.54
N ASN A 188 -11.32 -0.90 15.01
CA ASN A 188 -10.91 -0.53 16.37
C ASN A 188 -10.98 0.98 16.63
N ARG A 189 -10.75 1.81 15.56
CA ARG A 189 -11.10 3.22 15.61
C ARG A 189 -12.58 3.38 15.29
N ILE A 190 -13.29 4.10 16.11
CA ILE A 190 -14.70 4.39 15.83
C ILE A 190 -14.77 5.43 14.72
N LEU A 191 -15.11 4.98 13.53
CA LEU A 191 -15.42 5.83 12.40
C LEU A 191 -16.87 6.32 12.49
N ASN A 192 -17.09 7.59 12.21
CA ASN A 192 -18.44 8.11 12.12
C ASN A 192 -19.15 7.61 10.85
N LEU A 193 -20.48 7.80 10.80
CA LEU A 193 -21.28 7.31 9.67
C LEU A 193 -20.85 7.88 8.32
N LYS A 194 -20.39 9.13 8.29
CA LYS A 194 -19.92 9.78 7.06
C LYS A 194 -18.62 9.16 6.56
N GLU A 195 -17.67 8.90 7.45
CA GLU A 195 -16.42 8.18 7.12
C GLU A 195 -16.70 6.76 6.59
N CYS A 196 -17.58 6.02 7.28
CA CYS A 196 -17.98 4.68 6.81
C CYS A 196 -18.67 4.71 5.44
N ASN A 197 -19.50 5.72 5.18
CA ASN A 197 -20.14 5.93 3.88
C ASN A 197 -19.11 6.28 2.79
N ASN A 198 -18.10 7.08 3.12
CA ASN A 198 -17.03 7.43 2.19
C ASN A 198 -16.25 6.19 1.74
N TYR A 199 -15.93 5.28 2.66
CA TYR A 199 -15.31 3.99 2.29
C TYR A 199 -16.18 3.15 1.37
N HIS A 200 -17.49 3.20 1.56
CA HIS A 200 -18.45 2.44 0.76
C HIS A 200 -18.76 3.08 -0.61
N ALA A 201 -18.57 4.38 -0.73
CA ALA A 201 -19.00 5.15 -1.91
C ALA A 201 -18.54 4.60 -3.28
N PRO A 202 -17.30 4.03 -3.41
CA PRO A 202 -16.87 3.41 -4.66
C PRO A 202 -17.51 2.05 -4.97
N PHE A 203 -18.21 1.46 -4.02
CA PHE A 203 -18.74 0.09 -4.03
C PHE A 203 -20.26 0.08 -3.92
N ASP A 204 -20.93 0.88 -4.74
CA ASP A 204 -22.36 1.18 -4.63
C ASP A 204 -23.28 0.19 -5.37
N SER A 205 -22.72 -0.80 -6.07
CA SER A 205 -23.45 -1.89 -6.73
C SER A 205 -22.72 -3.22 -6.57
N TYR A 206 -23.39 -4.33 -6.90
CA TYR A 206 -22.77 -5.65 -6.92
C TYR A 206 -21.61 -5.74 -7.91
N GLU A 207 -21.75 -5.12 -9.08
CA GLU A 207 -20.76 -5.09 -10.15
C GLU A 207 -19.50 -4.32 -9.73
N SER A 208 -19.65 -3.25 -8.95
CA SER A 208 -18.51 -2.45 -8.47
C SER A 208 -17.63 -3.19 -7.44
N LYS A 209 -18.02 -4.39 -7.00
CA LYS A 209 -17.36 -5.17 -5.93
C LYS A 209 -16.62 -6.42 -6.44
N VAL A 210 -16.36 -6.54 -7.74
CA VAL A 210 -15.63 -7.70 -8.29
C VAL A 210 -14.28 -7.87 -7.60
N ALA A 211 -13.46 -6.81 -7.53
CA ALA A 211 -12.17 -6.86 -6.86
C ALA A 211 -12.28 -7.32 -5.40
N LEU A 212 -13.29 -6.85 -4.65
CA LEU A 212 -13.49 -7.26 -3.25
C LEU A 212 -13.72 -8.76 -3.09
N ARG A 213 -14.41 -9.39 -4.07
CA ARG A 213 -14.66 -10.83 -4.07
C ARG A 213 -13.42 -11.63 -4.43
N VAL A 214 -12.62 -11.12 -5.36
CA VAL A 214 -11.46 -11.84 -5.91
C VAL A 214 -10.24 -11.75 -5.00
N MET A 215 -9.96 -10.59 -4.39
CA MET A 215 -8.74 -10.38 -3.60
C MET A 215 -8.46 -11.49 -2.57
N PRO A 216 -9.42 -11.96 -1.76
CA PRO A 216 -9.13 -13.05 -0.82
C PRO A 216 -8.84 -14.40 -1.50
N GLU A 217 -9.31 -14.61 -2.73
CA GLU A 217 -9.10 -15.87 -3.48
C GLU A 217 -7.71 -15.91 -4.13
N ILE A 218 -7.20 -14.78 -4.61
CA ILE A 218 -5.89 -14.66 -5.26
C ILE A 218 -4.75 -14.42 -4.27
N PHE A 219 -5.03 -14.33 -2.98
CA PHE A 219 -3.98 -14.14 -1.96
C PHE A 219 -2.98 -15.32 -1.99
N PRO A 220 -1.67 -15.05 -2.20
CA PRO A 220 -0.67 -16.10 -2.36
C PRO A 220 -0.34 -16.77 -1.01
N ASN A 221 -0.95 -17.88 -0.72
CA ASN A 221 -0.83 -18.58 0.57
C ASN A 221 -0.26 -20.01 0.48
N HIS A 222 -0.01 -20.51 -0.73
CA HIS A 222 0.61 -21.82 -0.95
C HIS A 222 1.50 -21.83 -2.19
N GLN A 223 2.50 -22.72 -2.17
CA GLN A 223 3.47 -22.82 -3.26
C GLN A 223 2.81 -23.03 -4.61
N GLY A 224 3.35 -22.40 -5.66
CA GLY A 224 2.84 -22.47 -7.02
C GLY A 224 1.76 -21.43 -7.36
N GLN A 225 1.26 -20.67 -6.39
CA GLN A 225 0.39 -19.52 -6.70
C GLN A 225 1.20 -18.37 -7.29
N GLU A 226 0.50 -17.59 -8.10
CA GLU A 226 1.02 -16.33 -8.64
C GLU A 226 1.42 -15.40 -7.50
N GLY A 227 2.54 -14.68 -7.64
CA GLY A 227 3.06 -13.79 -6.60
C GLY A 227 4.08 -14.43 -5.64
N ILE A 228 4.07 -15.76 -5.45
CA ILE A 228 4.97 -16.44 -4.49
C ILE A 228 6.44 -16.25 -4.88
N GLU A 229 6.80 -16.55 -6.11
CA GLU A 229 8.20 -16.53 -6.53
C GLU A 229 8.78 -15.10 -6.54
N VAL A 230 7.99 -14.11 -6.96
CA VAL A 230 8.43 -12.71 -6.89
C VAL A 230 8.55 -12.21 -5.45
N SER A 231 7.66 -12.64 -4.56
CA SER A 231 7.73 -12.31 -3.13
C SER A 231 8.96 -12.93 -2.44
N LYS A 232 9.33 -14.16 -2.81
CA LYS A 232 10.58 -14.79 -2.31
C LYS A 232 11.82 -14.04 -2.79
N LYS A 233 11.87 -13.70 -4.08
CA LYS A 233 12.97 -12.90 -4.63
C LYS A 233 13.09 -11.55 -3.92
N ALA A 234 11.97 -10.88 -3.66
CA ALA A 234 11.97 -9.63 -2.91
C ALA A 234 12.46 -9.85 -1.46
N GLN A 235 12.07 -10.93 -0.80
CA GLN A 235 12.55 -11.27 0.54
C GLN A 235 14.08 -11.48 0.55
N ASP A 236 14.59 -12.23 -0.41
CA ASP A 236 16.04 -12.47 -0.55
C ASP A 236 16.80 -11.15 -0.79
N TRP A 237 16.26 -10.31 -1.66
CA TRP A 237 16.83 -9.00 -1.94
C TRP A 237 16.83 -8.09 -0.70
N PHE A 238 15.71 -8.00 0.04
CA PHE A 238 15.64 -7.24 1.28
C PHE A 238 16.61 -7.74 2.35
N SER A 239 16.88 -9.04 2.37
CA SER A 239 17.77 -9.65 3.37
C SER A 239 19.25 -9.44 3.05
N ASN A 240 19.62 -9.40 1.78
CA ASN A 240 21.01 -9.47 1.36
C ASN A 240 21.54 -8.20 0.68
N GLU A 241 20.70 -7.55 -0.15
CA GLU A 241 21.13 -6.49 -1.06
C GLU A 241 20.59 -5.10 -0.68
N TYR A 242 19.41 -5.06 -0.03
CA TYR A 242 18.78 -3.78 0.33
C TYR A 242 19.67 -2.95 1.26
N ASP A 243 19.93 -1.71 0.86
CA ASP A 243 20.72 -0.75 1.62
C ASP A 243 19.98 0.57 1.90
N GLY A 244 18.69 0.61 1.61
CA GLY A 244 17.82 1.73 1.92
C GLY A 244 17.30 1.71 3.36
N LEU A 245 16.60 2.79 3.74
CA LEU A 245 15.98 2.89 5.05
C LEU A 245 14.63 2.16 5.09
N ALA A 246 14.45 1.29 6.06
CA ALA A 246 13.18 0.59 6.31
C ALA A 246 12.65 0.88 7.71
N LEU A 247 11.39 1.28 7.81
CA LEU A 247 10.67 1.44 9.08
C LEU A 247 9.44 0.54 9.09
N SER A 248 9.12 -0.04 10.24
CA SER A 248 7.86 -0.75 10.44
C SER A 248 7.10 -0.20 11.64
N MET A 249 5.78 -0.15 11.52
CA MET A 249 4.86 0.16 12.60
C MET A 249 3.59 -0.66 12.43
N SER A 250 3.05 -1.22 13.50
CA SER A 250 1.85 -2.06 13.46
C SER A 250 0.79 -1.59 14.44
N GLY A 251 -0.48 -1.77 14.06
CA GLY A 251 -1.59 -1.75 15.01
C GLY A 251 -1.58 -3.01 15.86
N MET A 252 -1.50 -2.85 17.18
CA MET A 252 -1.28 -3.96 18.13
C MET A 252 -2.47 -4.90 18.27
N ARG A 253 -3.65 -4.48 17.80
CA ARG A 253 -4.90 -5.25 17.83
C ARG A 253 -5.33 -5.77 16.46
N ASP A 254 -4.39 -5.88 15.51
CA ASP A 254 -4.69 -6.45 14.21
C ASP A 254 -4.99 -7.96 14.31
N PRO A 255 -6.20 -8.41 14.00
CA PRO A 255 -6.54 -9.83 14.04
C PRO A 255 -6.08 -10.58 12.78
N LEU A 256 -5.82 -9.87 11.67
CA LEU A 256 -5.48 -10.49 10.38
C LEU A 256 -3.98 -10.76 10.26
N PHE A 257 -3.15 -9.83 10.74
CA PHE A 257 -1.69 -9.92 10.73
C PHE A 257 -1.14 -9.84 12.16
N PRO A 258 -1.18 -10.95 12.92
CA PRO A 258 -0.65 -10.97 14.28
C PRO A 258 0.84 -10.63 14.25
N GLN A 259 1.30 -9.92 15.29
CA GLN A 259 2.65 -9.37 15.37
C GLN A 259 3.78 -10.36 15.11
N GLU A 260 3.61 -11.61 15.50
CA GLU A 260 4.64 -12.64 15.32
C GLU A 260 4.88 -12.95 13.84
N ALA A 261 3.80 -13.01 13.04
CA ALA A 261 3.92 -13.22 11.59
C ALA A 261 4.59 -12.02 10.90
N VAL A 262 4.21 -10.80 11.32
CA VAL A 262 4.77 -9.56 10.79
C VAL A 262 6.23 -9.37 11.20
N LYS A 263 6.59 -9.66 12.46
CA LYS A 263 7.97 -9.60 12.98
C LYS A 263 8.91 -10.55 12.26
N SER A 264 8.48 -11.75 11.91
CA SER A 264 9.29 -12.69 11.15
C SER A 264 9.75 -12.11 9.83
N PHE A 265 8.84 -11.47 9.11
CA PHE A 265 9.17 -10.77 7.85
C PHE A 265 10.05 -9.55 8.13
N PHE A 266 9.70 -8.70 9.10
CA PHE A 266 10.49 -7.51 9.39
C PHE A 266 11.93 -7.86 9.75
N ASN A 267 12.15 -8.90 10.55
CA ASN A 267 13.49 -9.35 10.93
C ASN A 267 14.31 -9.85 9.72
N SER A 268 13.67 -10.13 8.58
CA SER A 268 14.38 -10.50 7.34
C SER A 268 14.84 -9.29 6.52
N ILE A 269 14.40 -8.08 6.86
CA ILE A 269 14.84 -6.86 6.16
C ILE A 269 16.11 -6.33 6.83
N LYS A 270 17.18 -6.23 6.06
CA LYS A 270 18.46 -5.68 6.53
C LYS A 270 18.27 -4.22 6.98
N GLY A 271 18.71 -3.91 8.19
CA GLY A 271 18.72 -2.53 8.70
C GLY A 271 17.34 -1.95 9.05
N ILE A 272 16.30 -2.77 9.20
CA ILE A 272 14.96 -2.28 9.54
C ILE A 272 14.90 -1.69 10.96
N TYR A 273 14.17 -0.59 11.10
CA TYR A 273 13.82 0.01 12.38
C TYR A 273 12.38 -0.36 12.75
N ASN A 274 12.22 -1.25 13.72
CA ASN A 274 10.92 -1.59 14.28
C ASN A 274 10.49 -0.53 15.28
N LEU A 275 9.49 0.28 14.90
CA LEU A 275 8.95 1.32 15.78
C LEU A 275 7.92 0.73 16.74
N PRO A 276 7.70 1.36 17.91
CA PRO A 276 6.61 1.00 18.79
C PRO A 276 5.28 1.00 18.03
N GLY A 277 4.50 -0.07 18.19
CA GLY A 277 3.17 -0.14 17.60
C GLY A 277 2.17 0.77 18.30
N VAL A 278 1.01 0.96 17.68
CA VAL A 278 -0.11 1.72 18.25
C VAL A 278 -1.03 0.76 19.01
N ASP A 279 -1.04 0.81 20.33
CA ASP A 279 -1.68 -0.17 21.22
C ASP A 279 -3.18 -0.39 20.95
N ASN A 280 -3.89 0.68 20.62
CA ASN A 280 -5.33 0.64 20.37
C ASN A 280 -5.69 0.46 18.89
N ALA A 281 -4.73 0.54 17.98
CA ALA A 281 -4.98 0.38 16.56
C ALA A 281 -5.13 -1.11 16.18
N GLY A 282 -6.10 -1.38 15.31
CA GLY A 282 -6.27 -2.68 14.69
C GLY A 282 -5.66 -2.73 13.29
N HIS A 283 -6.31 -3.49 12.41
CA HIS A 283 -5.84 -3.71 11.05
C HIS A 283 -5.64 -2.41 10.25
N PHE A 284 -6.58 -1.47 10.32
CA PHE A 284 -6.51 -0.22 9.55
C PHE A 284 -5.70 0.86 10.29
N LEU A 285 -4.41 0.58 10.54
CA LEU A 285 -3.49 1.50 11.22
C LEU A 285 -3.47 2.91 10.60
N PRO A 286 -3.51 3.11 9.26
CA PRO A 286 -3.51 4.46 8.68
C PRO A 286 -4.64 5.37 9.14
N GLU A 287 -5.75 4.82 9.64
CA GLU A 287 -6.82 5.60 10.28
C GLU A 287 -6.38 6.34 11.55
N TRP A 288 -5.27 5.92 12.15
CA TRP A 288 -4.68 6.50 13.36
C TRP A 288 -3.53 7.49 13.05
N ALA A 289 -3.27 7.78 11.78
CA ALA A 289 -2.11 8.58 11.37
C ALA A 289 -2.11 10.00 11.95
N MET A 290 -3.25 10.54 12.37
CA MET A 290 -3.31 11.81 13.10
C MET A 290 -2.60 11.77 14.46
N GLU A 291 -2.38 10.57 15.03
CA GLU A 291 -1.72 10.39 16.33
C GLU A 291 -0.22 10.10 16.19
N TYR A 292 0.19 9.45 15.10
CA TYR A 292 1.57 9.00 14.93
C TYR A 292 2.27 9.55 13.67
N GLY A 293 1.53 10.07 12.69
CA GLY A 293 2.06 10.38 11.35
C GLY A 293 3.18 11.40 11.37
N GLU A 294 3.02 12.51 12.09
CA GLU A 294 4.07 13.53 12.26
C GLU A 294 5.35 12.91 12.85
N ASN A 295 5.21 12.17 13.94
CA ASN A 295 6.34 11.52 14.61
C ASN A 295 7.02 10.49 13.71
N LEU A 296 6.26 9.74 12.92
CA LEU A 296 6.77 8.74 11.98
C LEU A 296 7.58 9.40 10.86
N ILE A 297 7.05 10.47 10.25
CA ILE A 297 7.74 11.22 9.20
C ILE A 297 9.02 11.84 9.75
N ASN A 298 8.97 12.55 10.87
CA ASN A 298 10.14 13.15 11.51
C ASN A 298 11.20 12.09 11.86
N LYS A 299 10.76 10.91 12.32
CA LYS A 299 11.67 9.79 12.60
C LYS A 299 12.33 9.27 11.34
N TYR A 300 11.55 9.10 10.25
CA TYR A 300 12.08 8.70 8.95
C TYR A 300 13.17 9.66 8.49
N ILE A 301 12.88 10.97 8.47
CA ILE A 301 13.83 12.00 8.01
C ILE A 301 15.11 11.99 8.87
N SER A 302 14.97 11.97 10.20
CA SER A 302 16.14 11.94 11.09
C SER A 302 17.01 10.70 10.91
N LEU A 303 16.42 9.53 10.63
CA LEU A 303 17.16 8.31 10.36
C LEU A 303 17.80 8.32 8.97
N ARG A 304 17.10 8.89 7.99
CA ARG A 304 17.61 9.06 6.62
C ARG A 304 18.87 9.92 6.60
N GLU A 305 18.86 11.06 7.28
CA GLU A 305 20.05 11.92 7.39
C GLU A 305 21.27 11.16 7.93
N LYS A 306 21.07 10.39 9.00
CA LYS A 306 22.14 9.56 9.58
C LYS A 306 22.62 8.46 8.64
N HIS A 307 21.68 7.83 7.93
CA HIS A 307 21.97 6.78 6.96
C HIS A 307 22.81 7.32 5.78
N LEU A 308 22.46 8.49 5.24
CA LEU A 308 23.19 9.16 4.16
C LEU A 308 24.60 9.57 4.60
N ILE A 309 24.77 10.12 5.82
CA ILE A 309 26.08 10.45 6.37
C ILE A 309 26.95 9.20 6.49
N ALA A 310 26.41 8.12 7.07
CA ALA A 310 27.15 6.87 7.24
C ALA A 310 27.58 6.24 5.88
N LYS A 311 26.73 6.34 4.87
CA LYS A 311 27.03 5.87 3.50
C LYS A 311 28.17 6.69 2.88
N GLN A 312 28.12 8.01 2.99
CA GLN A 312 29.17 8.91 2.48
C GLN A 312 30.53 8.65 3.17
N ASP A 313 30.51 8.45 4.49
CA ASP A 313 31.72 8.15 5.24
C ASP A 313 32.35 6.79 4.83
N ALA A 314 31.51 5.81 4.52
CA ALA A 314 31.97 4.50 4.03
C ALA A 314 32.62 4.62 2.63
N GLU A 315 31.95 5.32 1.70
CA GLU A 315 32.48 5.57 0.35
C GLU A 315 33.82 6.33 0.37
N ASN A 316 33.95 7.35 1.24
CA ASN A 316 35.20 8.10 1.40
C ASN A 316 36.37 7.23 1.89
N LYS A 317 36.11 6.31 2.85
CA LYS A 317 37.12 5.35 3.37
C LYS A 317 37.58 4.38 2.28
N GLU A 318 36.63 3.80 1.53
CA GLU A 318 36.97 2.93 0.41
C GLU A 318 37.81 3.64 -0.67
N ALA A 319 37.48 4.89 -0.96
CA ALA A 319 38.24 5.72 -1.91
C ALA A 319 39.67 6.00 -1.41
N GLU A 320 39.87 6.23 -0.10
CA GLU A 320 41.17 6.42 0.52
C GLU A 320 42.03 5.12 0.46
N GLU A 321 41.43 3.96 0.78
CA GLU A 321 42.07 2.66 0.78
C GLU A 321 42.49 2.24 -0.64
N ASN A 322 41.72 2.57 -1.67
CA ASN A 322 42.05 2.25 -3.07
C ASN A 322 43.10 3.18 -3.69
N ASN A 323 43.47 4.28 -3.03
CA ASN A 323 44.51 5.21 -3.50
C ASN A 323 45.90 5.00 -2.83
N VAL A 324 46.03 4.00 -1.98
CA VAL A 324 47.29 3.54 -1.32
C VAL A 324 47.81 2.29 -1.99
#